data_be67ccb9fbec225ed35e2942c87b6398
#
_entry.id   be67ccb9fbec225ed35e2942c87b6398
#
_cell.length_a   1.000
_cell.length_b   1.000
_cell.length_c   1.000
_cell.angle_alpha   90.00
_cell.angle_beta   90.00
_cell.angle_gamma   90.00
#
_symmetry.space_group_name_H-M   'P 1'
#
loop_
_entity.id
_entity.type
_entity.pdbx_description
1 polymer ?
#
loop_
_entity_poly.entity_id
_entity_poly.type
_entity_poly.pdbx_seq_one_letter_code
_entity_poly.pdbx_strand_id
1 'polypeptide(L)'
;MNSYLIVGGSSDIAKITAQKLLDSQAAVTCLVRDRSRVEDLEALGATIVQGDALDQESISEAITKASEKGDGQISGVAHLVGSIAIRPPHALSLDAFNEVIATNLSSAFLTLSLCGKAMLKMGGGRLVFTSSVAGSLGLVNHEAIAAAKGGIESMVRSAAATYA
;
A
#
# COMPACT_ATOMS: atom_id res chain seq x y z
N MET A 1 -18.14 -3.77 12.41
CA MET A 1 -18.21 -3.01 11.12
C MET A 1 -17.00 -3.35 10.26
N ASN A 2 -17.14 -3.48 8.91
CA ASN A 2 -15.96 -3.71 8.06
C ASN A 2 -15.03 -2.49 8.11
N SER A 3 -13.75 -2.73 8.31
CA SER A 3 -12.70 -1.70 8.32
C SER A 3 -11.62 -2.00 7.30
N TYR A 4 -11.18 -0.98 6.60
CA TYR A 4 -10.15 -1.06 5.55
C TYR A 4 -9.05 -0.05 5.76
N LEU A 5 -7.81 -0.46 5.50
CA LEU A 5 -6.64 0.41 5.49
C LEU A 5 -6.14 0.59 4.05
N ILE A 6 -5.92 1.83 3.63
CA ILE A 6 -5.30 2.17 2.35
C ILE A 6 -3.95 2.84 2.62
N VAL A 7 -2.87 2.17 2.24
CA VAL A 7 -1.51 2.71 2.29
C VAL A 7 -1.21 3.37 0.95
N GLY A 8 -0.93 4.68 0.97
CA GLY A 8 -0.83 5.51 -0.24
C GLY A 8 -2.17 6.13 -0.66
N GLY A 9 -2.96 6.58 0.32
CA GLY A 9 -4.33 7.05 0.15
C GLY A 9 -4.55 8.29 -0.73
N SER A 10 -3.48 8.98 -1.17
CA SER A 10 -3.58 10.22 -1.94
C SER A 10 -3.55 10.03 -3.47
N SER A 11 -3.43 8.81 -3.99
CA SER A 11 -3.52 8.55 -5.43
C SER A 11 -4.97 8.52 -5.92
N ASP A 12 -5.21 8.79 -7.20
CA ASP A 12 -6.57 8.79 -7.77
C ASP A 12 -7.27 7.44 -7.58
N ILE A 13 -6.54 6.33 -7.77
CA ILE A 13 -7.06 4.97 -7.52
C ILE A 13 -7.46 4.83 -6.04
N ALA A 14 -6.61 5.31 -5.14
CA ALA A 14 -6.87 5.23 -3.70
C ALA A 14 -8.10 6.05 -3.31
N LYS A 15 -8.24 7.25 -3.83
CA LYS A 15 -9.39 8.14 -3.57
C LYS A 15 -10.71 7.50 -4.02
N ILE A 16 -10.76 7.00 -5.26
CA ILE A 16 -11.96 6.32 -5.78
C ILE A 16 -12.28 5.06 -4.97
N THR A 17 -11.24 4.31 -4.55
CA THR A 17 -11.43 3.11 -3.72
C THR A 17 -11.97 3.48 -2.35
N ALA A 18 -11.38 4.49 -1.69
CA ALA A 18 -11.83 4.98 -0.40
C ALA A 18 -13.29 5.46 -0.45
N GLN A 19 -13.65 6.27 -1.47
CA GLN A 19 -15.02 6.73 -1.67
C GLN A 19 -16.00 5.57 -1.76
N LYS A 20 -15.73 4.57 -2.61
CA LYS A 20 -16.61 3.39 -2.76
C LYS A 20 -16.77 2.59 -1.47
N LEU A 21 -15.72 2.49 -0.67
CA LEU A 21 -15.78 1.82 0.63
C LEU A 21 -16.60 2.61 1.64
N LEU A 22 -16.44 3.93 1.69
CA LEU A 22 -17.25 4.83 2.52
C LEU A 22 -18.73 4.78 2.11
N ASP A 23 -19.03 4.82 0.83
CA ASP A 23 -20.40 4.70 0.29
C ASP A 23 -21.05 3.37 0.70
N SER A 24 -20.27 2.31 0.88
CA SER A 24 -20.73 1.01 1.39
C SER A 24 -20.82 0.94 2.92
N GLN A 25 -20.69 2.07 3.61
CA GLN A 25 -20.72 2.19 5.07
C GLN A 25 -19.58 1.44 5.79
N ALA A 26 -18.46 1.22 5.12
CA ALA A 26 -17.27 0.69 5.74
C ALA A 26 -16.44 1.81 6.41
N ALA A 27 -15.72 1.48 7.46
CA ALA A 27 -14.70 2.36 7.99
C ALA A 27 -13.46 2.34 7.08
N VAL A 28 -12.91 3.50 6.76
CA VAL A 28 -11.72 3.63 5.92
C VAL A 28 -10.66 4.45 6.66
N THR A 29 -9.46 3.89 6.75
CA THR A 29 -8.26 4.60 7.22
C THR A 29 -7.28 4.74 6.06
N CYS A 30 -6.76 5.95 5.84
CA CYS A 30 -5.79 6.23 4.79
C CYS A 30 -4.46 6.68 5.40
N LEU A 31 -3.35 5.99 5.10
CA LEU A 31 -2.00 6.46 5.36
C LEU A 31 -1.53 7.31 4.17
N VAL A 32 -1.18 8.57 4.42
CA VAL A 32 -0.79 9.54 3.39
C VAL A 32 0.40 10.38 3.86
N ARG A 33 1.28 10.79 2.94
CA ARG A 33 2.39 11.70 3.25
C ARG A 33 1.93 13.16 3.43
N ASP A 34 0.93 13.54 2.68
CA ASP A 34 0.40 14.91 2.66
C ASP A 34 -1.12 14.86 2.85
N ARG A 35 -1.57 15.31 4.03
CA ARG A 35 -2.97 15.30 4.42
C ARG A 35 -3.81 16.28 3.60
N SER A 36 -3.22 17.36 3.10
CA SER A 36 -3.94 18.37 2.31
C SER A 36 -4.49 17.80 0.99
N ARG A 37 -3.92 16.70 0.52
CA ARG A 37 -4.35 16.02 -0.71
C ARG A 37 -5.59 15.15 -0.56
N VAL A 38 -6.08 14.96 0.66
CA VAL A 38 -7.19 14.03 0.99
C VAL A 38 -8.23 14.65 1.92
N GLU A 39 -8.32 15.98 1.97
CA GLU A 39 -9.33 16.72 2.75
C GLU A 39 -10.76 16.33 2.35
N ASP A 40 -10.96 16.03 1.07
CA ASP A 40 -12.19 15.50 0.52
C ASP A 40 -12.60 14.16 1.15
N LEU A 41 -11.67 13.24 1.30
CA LEU A 41 -11.94 11.95 1.95
C LEU A 41 -12.16 12.09 3.46
N GLU A 42 -11.43 12.98 4.10
CA GLU A 42 -11.62 13.27 5.52
C GLU A 42 -13.02 13.85 5.79
N ALA A 43 -13.48 14.77 4.93
CA ALA A 43 -14.82 15.33 5.01
C ALA A 43 -15.93 14.27 4.81
N LEU A 44 -15.64 13.19 4.09
CA LEU A 44 -16.52 12.04 3.89
C LEU A 44 -16.44 11.00 5.02
N GLY A 45 -15.62 11.24 6.04
CA GLY A 45 -15.52 10.39 7.23
C GLY A 45 -14.36 9.38 7.21
N ALA A 46 -13.42 9.47 6.26
CA ALA A 46 -12.20 8.68 6.33
C ALA A 46 -11.31 9.13 7.50
N THR A 47 -10.67 8.19 8.16
CA THR A 47 -9.60 8.47 9.14
C THR A 47 -8.29 8.67 8.40
N ILE A 48 -7.64 9.81 8.59
CA ILE A 48 -6.38 10.13 7.94
C ILE A 48 -5.23 10.00 8.94
N VAL A 49 -4.25 9.18 8.60
CA VAL A 49 -2.95 9.08 9.29
C VAL A 49 -1.89 9.69 8.38
N GLN A 50 -1.20 10.72 8.87
CA GLN A 50 -0.11 11.33 8.13
C GLN A 50 1.21 10.63 8.46
N GLY A 51 1.89 10.10 7.43
CA GLY A 51 3.14 9.40 7.60
C GLY A 51 3.65 8.80 6.29
N ASP A 52 4.79 8.11 6.36
CA ASP A 52 5.43 7.49 5.20
C ASP A 52 5.26 5.96 5.24
N ALA A 53 5.01 5.36 4.08
CA ALA A 53 4.93 3.91 3.91
C ALA A 53 6.30 3.20 4.06
N LEU A 54 7.40 3.93 4.14
CA LEU A 54 8.73 3.44 4.50
C LEU A 54 9.03 3.54 5.99
N ASP A 55 8.14 4.15 6.77
CA ASP A 55 8.26 4.26 8.22
C ASP A 55 7.35 3.26 8.93
N GLN A 56 7.96 2.39 9.75
CA GLN A 56 7.25 1.34 10.48
C GLN A 56 6.27 1.89 11.51
N GLU A 57 6.58 3.02 12.13
CA GLU A 57 5.72 3.65 13.15
C GLU A 57 4.45 4.19 12.49
N SER A 58 4.57 4.86 11.34
CA SER A 58 3.44 5.36 10.55
C SER A 58 2.49 4.23 10.12
N ILE A 59 3.03 3.11 9.65
CA ILE A 59 2.20 1.96 9.27
C ILE A 59 1.52 1.34 10.51
N SER A 60 2.25 1.24 11.62
CA SER A 60 1.72 0.67 12.87
C SER A 60 0.61 1.53 13.47
N GLU A 61 0.74 2.85 13.40
CA GLU A 61 -0.33 3.78 13.79
C GLU A 61 -1.56 3.61 12.89
N ALA A 62 -1.37 3.54 11.59
CA ALA A 62 -2.47 3.34 10.64
C ALA A 62 -3.20 2.00 10.86
N ILE A 63 -2.48 0.92 11.17
CA ILE A 63 -3.05 -0.38 11.56
C ILE A 63 -3.88 -0.23 12.84
N THR A 64 -3.36 0.44 13.84
CA THR A 64 -4.06 0.67 15.13
C THR A 64 -5.37 1.42 14.89
N LYS A 65 -5.33 2.53 14.14
CA LYS A 65 -6.52 3.33 13.82
C LYS A 65 -7.55 2.55 13.01
N ALA A 66 -7.12 1.77 12.02
CA ALA A 66 -8.02 0.93 11.24
C ALA A 66 -8.67 -0.16 12.11
N SER A 67 -7.90 -0.80 12.98
CA SER A 67 -8.39 -1.82 13.91
C SER A 67 -9.40 -1.26 14.90
N GLU A 68 -9.16 -0.10 15.50
CA GLU A 68 -10.10 0.59 16.40
C GLU A 68 -11.46 0.84 15.73
N LYS A 69 -11.47 1.17 14.45
CA LYS A 69 -12.70 1.39 13.66
C LYS A 69 -13.42 0.10 13.26
N GLY A 70 -12.73 -1.02 13.30
CA GLY A 70 -13.23 -2.35 12.92
C GLY A 70 -13.47 -3.29 14.09
N ASP A 71 -13.75 -2.76 15.28
CA ASP A 71 -14.01 -3.58 16.49
C ASP A 71 -12.86 -4.57 16.78
N GLY A 72 -11.63 -4.10 16.61
CA GLY A 72 -10.41 -4.89 16.82
C GLY A 72 -9.94 -5.67 15.57
N GLN A 73 -10.59 -5.53 14.43
CA GLN A 73 -10.26 -6.25 13.19
C GLN A 73 -10.04 -5.30 12.00
N ILE A 74 -9.31 -5.79 10.99
CA ILE A 74 -9.15 -5.14 9.70
C ILE A 74 -9.58 -6.13 8.62
N SER A 75 -10.65 -5.80 7.88
CA SER A 75 -11.21 -6.65 6.83
C SER A 75 -10.28 -6.74 5.61
N GLY A 76 -9.57 -5.66 5.31
CA GLY A 76 -8.62 -5.63 4.20
C GLY A 76 -7.68 -4.44 4.23
N VAL A 77 -6.51 -4.62 3.60
CA VAL A 77 -5.51 -3.58 3.39
C VAL A 77 -5.16 -3.51 1.91
N ALA A 78 -5.16 -2.31 1.35
CA ALA A 78 -4.68 -2.05 -0.01
C ALA A 78 -3.40 -1.21 0.04
N HIS A 79 -2.31 -1.73 -0.53
CA HIS A 79 -1.06 -1.01 -0.73
C HIS A 79 -1.04 -0.41 -2.14
N LEU A 80 -1.22 0.91 -2.23
CA LEU A 80 -1.35 1.68 -3.47
C LEU A 80 -0.22 2.71 -3.64
N VAL A 81 0.89 2.52 -2.91
CA VAL A 81 2.09 3.34 -3.07
C VAL A 81 2.84 2.93 -4.32
N GLY A 82 3.34 3.91 -5.05
CA GLY A 82 4.19 3.67 -6.19
C GLY A 82 4.77 4.94 -6.77
N SER A 83 5.87 4.75 -7.49
CA SER A 83 6.52 5.75 -8.33
C SER A 83 6.96 5.09 -9.63
N ILE A 84 7.24 5.90 -10.64
CA ILE A 84 7.75 5.39 -11.92
C ILE A 84 8.99 6.19 -12.33
N ALA A 85 10.01 5.47 -12.82
CA ALA A 85 11.17 6.05 -13.47
C ALA A 85 11.36 5.32 -14.81
N ILE A 86 11.15 6.04 -15.91
CA ILE A 86 11.31 5.52 -17.27
C ILE A 86 12.65 6.02 -17.79
N ARG A 87 13.70 5.21 -17.62
CA ARG A 87 15.06 5.50 -18.08
C ARG A 87 15.79 4.21 -18.39
N PRO A 88 16.66 4.20 -19.45
CA PRO A 88 17.48 3.04 -19.73
C PRO A 88 18.50 2.80 -18.60
N PRO A 89 18.89 1.54 -18.33
CA PRO A 89 19.76 1.20 -17.18
C PRO A 89 21.07 1.97 -17.14
N HIS A 90 21.70 2.22 -18.30
CA HIS A 90 22.96 2.96 -18.39
C HIS A 90 22.85 4.46 -18.08
N ALA A 91 21.62 5.01 -18.04
CA ALA A 91 21.33 6.40 -17.71
C ALA A 91 20.62 6.56 -16.36
N LEU A 92 20.39 5.47 -15.62
CA LEU A 92 19.81 5.48 -14.28
C LEU A 92 20.94 5.25 -13.25
N SER A 93 21.09 6.16 -12.29
CA SER A 93 22.04 5.95 -11.20
C SER A 93 21.57 4.85 -10.26
N LEU A 94 22.49 4.25 -9.52
CA LEU A 94 22.15 3.25 -8.49
C LEU A 94 21.23 3.85 -7.41
N ASP A 95 21.46 5.09 -7.01
CA ASP A 95 20.62 5.79 -6.03
C ASP A 95 19.19 5.94 -6.52
N ALA A 96 19.00 6.38 -7.77
CA ALA A 96 17.68 6.48 -8.37
C ALA A 96 17.00 5.10 -8.53
N PHE A 97 17.75 4.06 -8.84
CA PHE A 97 17.25 2.68 -8.83
C PHE A 97 16.80 2.28 -7.41
N ASN A 98 17.62 2.54 -6.39
CA ASN A 98 17.31 2.23 -5.00
C ASN A 98 16.06 3.00 -4.50
N GLU A 99 15.86 4.25 -4.93
CA GLU A 99 14.64 5.00 -4.63
C GLU A 99 13.38 4.33 -5.22
N VAL A 100 13.47 3.83 -6.46
CA VAL A 100 12.36 3.08 -7.08
C VAL A 100 12.07 1.80 -6.31
N ILE A 101 13.10 1.04 -5.92
CA ILE A 101 12.97 -0.17 -5.11
C ILE A 101 12.37 0.17 -3.74
N ALA A 102 12.90 1.17 -3.05
CA ALA A 102 12.40 1.60 -1.75
C ALA A 102 10.91 1.96 -1.81
N THR A 103 10.55 2.86 -2.72
CA THR A 103 9.18 3.36 -2.83
C THR A 103 8.18 2.28 -3.24
N ASN A 104 8.54 1.38 -4.17
CA ASN A 104 7.60 0.41 -4.73
C ASN A 104 7.63 -0.93 -4.01
N LEU A 105 8.82 -1.48 -3.69
CA LEU A 105 8.95 -2.84 -3.16
C LEU A 105 9.17 -2.86 -1.65
N SER A 106 10.07 -2.05 -1.11
CA SER A 106 10.34 -2.06 0.33
C SER A 106 9.12 -1.58 1.14
N SER A 107 8.41 -0.55 0.66
CA SER A 107 7.16 -0.10 1.29
C SER A 107 6.08 -1.18 1.28
N ALA A 108 5.96 -1.93 0.16
CA ALA A 108 5.05 -3.06 0.07
C ALA A 108 5.44 -4.19 1.04
N PHE A 109 6.73 -4.49 1.16
CA PHE A 109 7.22 -5.47 2.13
C PHE A 109 6.92 -5.06 3.58
N LEU A 110 7.15 -3.79 3.94
CA LEU A 110 6.81 -3.28 5.29
C LEU A 110 5.31 -3.39 5.56
N THR A 111 4.47 -3.01 4.60
CA THR A 111 3.02 -3.19 4.71
C THR A 111 2.64 -4.66 4.90
N LEU A 112 3.19 -5.57 4.09
CA LEU A 112 2.95 -7.01 4.22
C LEU A 112 3.37 -7.53 5.60
N SER A 113 4.57 -7.17 6.05
CA SER A 113 5.13 -7.65 7.33
C SER A 113 4.31 -7.21 8.54
N LEU A 114 3.99 -5.91 8.61
CA LEU A 114 3.29 -5.34 9.77
C LEU A 114 1.80 -5.70 9.77
N CYS A 115 1.13 -5.60 8.61
CA CYS A 115 -0.28 -5.98 8.49
C CYS A 115 -0.47 -7.49 8.64
N GLY A 116 0.41 -8.32 8.06
CA GLY A 116 0.37 -9.78 8.22
C GLY A 116 0.50 -10.18 9.69
N LYS A 117 1.47 -9.61 10.40
CA LYS A 117 1.64 -9.84 11.84
C LYS A 117 0.41 -9.42 12.66
N ALA A 118 -0.21 -8.28 12.31
CA ALA A 118 -1.41 -7.81 12.98
C ALA A 118 -2.62 -8.72 12.69
N MET A 119 -2.85 -9.06 11.43
CA MET A 119 -3.97 -9.90 10.98
C MET A 119 -3.93 -11.32 11.54
N LEU A 120 -2.75 -11.91 11.75
CA LEU A 120 -2.61 -13.20 12.46
C LEU A 120 -3.22 -13.15 13.85
N LYS A 121 -3.10 -12.03 14.56
CA LYS A 121 -3.68 -11.83 15.89
C LYS A 121 -5.17 -11.49 15.85
N MET A 122 -5.64 -10.92 14.74
CA MET A 122 -7.02 -10.48 14.54
C MET A 122 -7.92 -11.57 13.92
N GLY A 123 -7.39 -12.76 13.65
CA GLY A 123 -8.15 -13.86 13.07
C GLY A 123 -8.21 -13.86 11.55
N GLY A 124 -7.36 -13.10 10.87
CA GLY A 124 -7.24 -13.06 9.41
C GLY A 124 -7.53 -11.70 8.79
N GLY A 125 -7.54 -11.66 7.48
CA GLY A 125 -7.78 -10.45 6.67
C GLY A 125 -7.33 -10.66 5.23
N ARG A 126 -7.43 -9.61 4.42
CA ARG A 126 -7.00 -9.63 3.01
C ARG A 126 -6.01 -8.51 2.73
N LEU A 127 -4.93 -8.83 2.02
CA LEU A 127 -3.93 -7.87 1.57
C LEU A 127 -3.95 -7.79 0.04
N VAL A 128 -4.05 -6.59 -0.49
CA VAL A 128 -4.01 -6.30 -1.93
C VAL A 128 -2.82 -5.41 -2.23
N PHE A 129 -2.01 -5.80 -3.20
CA PHE A 129 -0.84 -5.06 -3.66
C PHE A 129 -0.97 -4.74 -5.14
N THR A 130 -0.50 -3.56 -5.54
CA THR A 130 -0.52 -3.13 -6.94
C THR A 130 0.79 -3.50 -7.63
N SER A 131 0.71 -4.34 -8.67
CA SER A 131 1.81 -4.58 -9.58
C SER A 131 1.74 -3.67 -10.82
N SER A 132 2.39 -4.06 -11.88
CA SER A 132 2.41 -3.37 -13.17
C SER A 132 2.60 -4.41 -14.27
N VAL A 133 2.08 -4.13 -15.45
CA VAL A 133 2.40 -4.91 -16.66
C VAL A 133 3.90 -4.97 -16.93
N ALA A 134 4.67 -3.98 -16.48
CA ALA A 134 6.13 -3.99 -16.56
C ALA A 134 6.78 -5.09 -15.73
N GLY A 135 6.11 -5.63 -14.71
CA GLY A 135 6.60 -6.76 -13.91
C GLY A 135 6.57 -8.09 -14.66
N SER A 136 5.70 -8.21 -15.67
CA SER A 136 5.46 -9.45 -16.42
C SER A 136 5.84 -9.33 -17.91
N LEU A 137 5.75 -8.13 -18.49
CA LEU A 137 6.06 -7.86 -19.88
C LEU A 137 7.34 -7.02 -20.00
N GLY A 138 8.16 -7.30 -21.00
CA GLY A 138 9.34 -6.51 -21.33
C GLY A 138 8.94 -5.16 -21.93
N LEU A 139 9.08 -4.09 -21.16
CA LEU A 139 8.84 -2.71 -21.60
C LEU A 139 10.16 -1.95 -21.66
N VAL A 140 10.34 -1.16 -22.73
CA VAL A 140 11.56 -0.36 -22.95
C VAL A 140 11.74 0.66 -21.83
N ASN A 141 12.95 0.75 -21.26
CA ASN A 141 13.33 1.71 -20.23
C ASN A 141 12.56 1.56 -18.88
N HIS A 142 12.00 0.38 -18.62
CA HIS A 142 11.22 0.12 -17.40
C HIS A 142 11.93 -0.82 -16.41
N GLU A 143 13.22 -1.08 -16.56
CA GLU A 143 13.94 -2.10 -15.80
C GLU A 143 13.84 -1.93 -14.29
N ALA A 144 13.92 -0.70 -13.79
CA ALA A 144 13.81 -0.44 -12.35
C ALA A 144 12.41 -0.74 -11.81
N ILE A 145 11.37 -0.27 -12.50
CA ILE A 145 9.99 -0.54 -12.09
C ILE A 145 9.60 -2.01 -12.34
N ALA A 146 10.13 -2.64 -13.39
CA ALA A 146 9.94 -4.07 -13.66
C ALA A 146 10.52 -4.92 -12.53
N ALA A 147 11.74 -4.60 -12.06
CA ALA A 147 12.36 -5.28 -10.92
C ALA A 147 11.52 -5.14 -9.65
N ALA A 148 11.06 -3.90 -9.33
CA ALA A 148 10.25 -3.65 -8.14
C ALA A 148 8.88 -4.36 -8.20
N LYS A 149 8.16 -4.24 -9.30
CA LYS A 149 6.80 -4.78 -9.44
C LYS A 149 6.78 -6.28 -9.67
N GLY A 150 7.77 -6.84 -10.38
CA GLY A 150 8.01 -8.29 -10.44
C GLY A 150 8.35 -8.87 -9.06
N GLY A 151 9.11 -8.13 -8.25
CA GLY A 151 9.38 -8.46 -6.85
C GLY A 151 8.09 -8.52 -6.01
N ILE A 152 7.16 -7.58 -6.19
CA ILE A 152 5.84 -7.61 -5.51
C ILE A 152 5.07 -8.88 -5.90
N GLU A 153 5.00 -9.24 -7.18
CA GLU A 153 4.28 -10.43 -7.62
C GLU A 153 4.84 -11.71 -6.99
N SER A 154 6.16 -11.84 -6.96
CA SER A 154 6.83 -12.99 -6.33
C SER A 154 6.64 -13.00 -4.81
N MET A 155 6.73 -11.84 -4.16
CA MET A 155 6.49 -11.67 -2.74
C MET A 155 5.06 -12.08 -2.35
N VAL A 156 4.06 -11.66 -3.10
CA VAL A 156 2.64 -12.00 -2.85
C VAL A 156 2.39 -13.49 -2.99
N ARG A 157 2.96 -14.15 -4.02
CA ARG A 157 2.85 -15.62 -4.16
C ARG A 157 3.45 -16.35 -2.97
N SER A 158 4.62 -15.93 -2.52
CA SER A 158 5.27 -16.51 -1.33
C SER A 158 4.48 -16.25 -0.05
N ALA A 159 3.98 -15.02 0.14
CA ALA A 159 3.17 -14.66 1.29
C ALA A 159 1.86 -15.45 1.35
N ALA A 160 1.21 -15.68 0.21
CA ALA A 160 0.00 -16.51 0.13
C ALA A 160 0.26 -17.95 0.64
N ALA A 161 1.42 -18.51 0.35
CA ALA A 161 1.80 -19.83 0.89
C ALA A 161 2.15 -19.78 2.39
N THR A 162 2.70 -18.66 2.87
CA THR A 162 3.08 -18.50 4.29
C THR A 162 1.88 -18.33 5.21
N TYR A 163 0.84 -17.65 4.73
CA TYR A 163 -0.35 -17.25 5.51
C TYR A 163 -1.63 -18.01 5.11
N ALA A 164 -1.49 -19.11 4.36
CA ALA A 164 -2.63 -19.93 3.91
C ALA A 164 -3.32 -20.67 5.07
#